data_a096610d86e20fa30ec2c924f34a7ea4
#
_entry.id   a096610d86e20fa30ec2c924f34a7ea4
#
_cell.length_a   1.000
_cell.length_b   1.000
_cell.length_c   1.000
_cell.angle_alpha   90.00
_cell.angle_beta   90.00
_cell.angle_gamma   90.00
#
_symmetry.space_group_name_H-M   'P 1'
#
loop_
_entity.id
_entity.type
_entity.pdbx_description
1 polymer ?
#
loop_
_entity_poly.entity_id
_entity_poly.type
_entity_poly.pdbx_seq_one_letter_code
_entity_poly.pdbx_strand_id
1 'polypeptide(L)'
;MGRRRPLIVGYYGEHNLGDDALLTALLAQLPEPARAGAVVTAADAAAVAAMAPVATVPRRSLGEVRRALSAADVLVFGGGSLLQDSTSLRSLVYYAVLIVQARLQGTPVLFWGQGLGPLHHRRSRWLVARLLPLVSAAAWRDQPSATLARRLGRPAGDPVGADPVWTAPAPEWRGSGGPIVLAWRPTPLLDARGWQTLLDAVETLAVEAGREVLWLPFHGDQDRELPAQLGSRWRQVPCPTVEAALTQLAGAGLVLAMRLHALILAIRCGAPSAALAYDPKVSAAADAAGCPCTDLQQTPTMECLLQSWRPLLDRPGPAERIATLQGRAAVHRDLLLAWFSPPTAGARVDPAAGP
;
A
#
# COMPACT_ATOMS: atom_id res chain seq x y z
N MET A 1 9.36 -27.70 17.28
CA MET A 1 9.68 -26.34 16.80
C MET A 1 8.56 -25.41 17.22
N GLY A 2 8.85 -24.41 18.06
CA GLY A 2 7.84 -23.50 18.59
C GLY A 2 7.17 -22.67 17.50
N ARG A 3 5.90 -22.27 17.72
CA ARG A 3 5.17 -21.31 16.88
C ARG A 3 5.98 -20.01 16.83
N ARG A 4 6.43 -19.60 15.66
CA ARG A 4 7.06 -18.29 15.48
C ARG A 4 5.99 -17.20 15.60
N ARG A 5 6.20 -16.26 16.51
CA ARG A 5 5.28 -15.15 16.80
C ARG A 5 5.82 -13.88 16.14
N PRO A 6 5.25 -13.44 15.02
CA PRO A 6 5.68 -12.19 14.40
C PRO A 6 5.14 -10.98 15.17
N LEU A 7 6.00 -9.98 15.39
CA LEU A 7 5.58 -8.60 15.62
C LEU A 7 5.54 -7.90 14.27
N ILE A 8 4.35 -7.48 13.83
CA ILE A 8 4.13 -6.80 12.56
C ILE A 8 4.06 -5.30 12.82
N VAL A 9 4.93 -4.55 12.17
CA VAL A 9 4.98 -3.09 12.27
C VAL A 9 4.62 -2.44 10.95
N GLY A 10 3.78 -1.40 11.02
CA GLY A 10 3.29 -0.65 9.88
C GLY A 10 2.53 0.60 10.30
N TYR A 11 1.80 1.20 9.37
CA TYR A 11 0.99 2.40 9.58
C TYR A 11 -0.50 2.04 9.69
N TYR A 12 -0.82 1.08 10.58
CA TYR A 12 -2.14 0.46 10.69
C TYR A 12 -3.04 1.16 11.71
N GLY A 13 -4.36 1.21 11.41
CA GLY A 13 -5.34 1.88 12.25
C GLY A 13 -5.19 3.41 12.27
N GLU A 14 -4.61 3.99 11.24
CA GLU A 14 -4.51 5.45 11.04
C GLU A 14 -5.55 5.92 10.00
N HIS A 15 -6.65 5.19 9.88
CA HIS A 15 -7.75 5.46 8.94
C HIS A 15 -7.28 5.62 7.48
N ASN A 16 -6.26 4.86 7.09
CA ASN A 16 -5.71 4.78 5.74
C ASN A 16 -5.98 3.40 5.16
N LEU A 17 -6.99 3.27 4.33
CA LEU A 17 -7.41 2.00 3.72
C LEU A 17 -6.30 1.32 2.92
N GLY A 18 -5.32 2.09 2.44
CA GLY A 18 -4.17 1.52 1.73
C GLY A 18 -3.25 0.71 2.63
N ASP A 19 -2.94 1.22 3.82
CA ASP A 19 -2.13 0.50 4.79
C ASP A 19 -2.92 -0.66 5.41
N ASP A 20 -4.23 -0.51 5.58
CA ASP A 20 -5.13 -1.57 6.04
C ASP A 20 -5.22 -2.70 5.01
N ALA A 21 -5.24 -2.40 3.70
CA ALA A 21 -5.18 -3.39 2.64
C ALA A 21 -3.83 -4.15 2.63
N LEU A 22 -2.72 -3.47 2.93
CA LEU A 22 -1.42 -4.13 3.12
C LEU A 22 -1.44 -5.10 4.30
N LEU A 23 -2.02 -4.71 5.44
CA LEU A 23 -2.16 -5.59 6.59
C LEU A 23 -3.02 -6.82 6.27
N THR A 24 -4.16 -6.61 5.61
CA THR A 24 -5.06 -7.70 5.18
C THR A 24 -4.31 -8.68 4.27
N ALA A 25 -3.56 -8.17 3.27
CA ALA A 25 -2.78 -9.00 2.36
C ALA A 25 -1.66 -9.77 3.10
N LEU A 26 -0.97 -9.14 4.07
CA LEU A 26 0.07 -9.77 4.86
C LEU A 26 -0.51 -10.92 5.71
N LEU A 27 -1.58 -10.65 6.45
CA LEU A 27 -2.21 -11.65 7.31
C LEU A 27 -2.76 -12.84 6.52
N ALA A 28 -3.30 -12.59 5.32
CA ALA A 28 -3.77 -13.67 4.43
C ALA A 28 -2.62 -14.54 3.89
N GLN A 29 -1.40 -14.02 3.79
CA GLN A 29 -0.21 -14.74 3.32
C GLN A 29 0.53 -15.48 4.45
N LEU A 30 0.31 -15.12 5.71
CA LEU A 30 0.94 -15.80 6.84
C LEU A 30 0.38 -17.23 7.01
N PRO A 31 1.25 -18.24 7.23
CA PRO A 31 0.81 -19.57 7.67
C PRO A 31 0.01 -19.47 8.97
N GLU A 32 -1.03 -20.33 9.12
CA GLU A 32 -1.97 -20.26 10.25
C GLU A 32 -1.30 -20.18 11.64
N PRO A 33 -0.27 -20.98 11.97
CA PRO A 33 0.36 -20.91 13.29
C PRO A 33 1.04 -19.56 13.54
N ALA A 34 1.59 -18.90 12.51
CA ALA A 34 2.20 -17.59 12.63
C ALA A 34 1.14 -16.49 12.70
N ARG A 35 0.06 -16.61 11.92
CA ARG A 35 -1.07 -15.68 11.93
C ARG A 35 -1.76 -15.67 13.30
N ALA A 36 -2.03 -16.82 13.88
CA ALA A 36 -2.64 -16.95 15.21
C ALA A 36 -1.78 -16.38 16.35
N GLY A 37 -0.44 -16.36 16.17
CA GLY A 37 0.51 -15.79 17.13
C GLY A 37 0.94 -14.37 16.81
N ALA A 38 0.39 -13.73 15.77
CA ALA A 38 0.80 -12.41 15.33
C ALA A 38 0.36 -11.32 16.32
N VAL A 39 1.24 -10.34 16.51
CA VAL A 39 0.94 -9.09 17.22
C VAL A 39 1.18 -7.95 16.25
N VAL A 40 0.22 -7.02 16.13
CA VAL A 40 0.27 -5.89 15.19
C VAL A 40 0.39 -4.57 15.93
N THR A 41 1.30 -3.70 15.51
CA THR A 41 1.32 -2.32 16.04
C THR A 41 0.18 -1.51 15.42
N ALA A 42 -0.69 -0.93 16.22
CA ALA A 42 -1.87 -0.19 15.76
C ALA A 42 -1.95 1.20 16.41
N ALA A 43 -2.44 2.18 15.66
CA ALA A 43 -2.83 3.48 16.22
C ALA A 43 -4.23 3.37 16.87
N ASP A 44 -5.15 2.74 16.16
CA ASP A 44 -6.47 2.36 16.64
C ASP A 44 -6.60 0.83 16.66
N ALA A 45 -6.59 0.26 17.87
CA ALA A 45 -6.70 -1.18 18.10
C ALA A 45 -8.07 -1.72 17.68
N ALA A 46 -9.15 -0.94 17.87
CA ALA A 46 -10.51 -1.35 17.51
C ALA A 46 -10.66 -1.44 15.99
N ALA A 47 -10.11 -0.49 15.25
CA ALA A 47 -10.11 -0.51 13.80
C ALA A 47 -9.37 -1.74 13.24
N VAL A 48 -8.20 -2.07 13.80
CA VAL A 48 -7.45 -3.27 13.39
C VAL A 48 -8.17 -4.55 13.78
N ALA A 49 -8.76 -4.63 14.97
CA ALA A 49 -9.51 -5.79 15.42
C ALA A 49 -10.78 -6.05 14.56
N ALA A 50 -11.38 -4.98 14.03
CA ALA A 50 -12.53 -5.10 13.11
C ALA A 50 -12.13 -5.70 11.74
N MET A 51 -10.86 -5.56 11.33
CA MET A 51 -10.36 -6.13 10.06
C MET A 51 -9.91 -7.59 10.23
N ALA A 52 -9.30 -7.93 11.35
CA ALA A 52 -8.77 -9.28 11.58
C ALA A 52 -8.66 -9.59 13.07
N PRO A 53 -8.91 -10.86 13.50
CA PRO A 53 -8.77 -11.29 14.88
C PRO A 53 -7.29 -11.47 15.25
N VAL A 54 -6.57 -10.36 15.42
CA VAL A 54 -5.14 -10.32 15.80
C VAL A 54 -4.94 -9.52 17.07
N ALA A 55 -3.93 -9.91 17.86
CA ALA A 55 -3.51 -9.11 18.99
C ALA A 55 -2.87 -7.80 18.54
N THR A 56 -3.13 -6.71 19.25
CA THR A 56 -2.59 -5.40 18.93
C THR A 56 -1.77 -4.81 20.06
N VAL A 57 -0.83 -3.93 19.73
CA VAL A 57 -0.09 -3.11 20.68
C VAL A 57 -0.08 -1.65 20.21
N PRO A 58 -0.29 -0.66 21.12
CA PRO A 58 -0.33 0.73 20.73
C PRO A 58 0.99 1.19 20.09
N ARG A 59 0.99 1.53 18.78
CA ARG A 59 2.22 1.92 18.06
C ARG A 59 2.90 3.16 18.62
N ARG A 60 2.15 4.05 19.27
CA ARG A 60 2.67 5.28 19.88
C ARG A 60 3.31 5.05 21.25
N SER A 61 3.12 3.87 21.84
CA SER A 61 3.77 3.48 23.10
C SER A 61 5.04 2.68 22.83
N LEU A 62 6.17 3.38 22.65
CA LEU A 62 7.46 2.72 22.37
C LEU A 62 7.81 1.65 23.41
N GLY A 63 7.47 1.88 24.70
CA GLY A 63 7.70 0.91 25.77
C GLY A 63 6.93 -0.40 25.60
N GLU A 64 5.65 -0.33 25.17
CA GLU A 64 4.83 -1.51 24.90
C GLU A 64 5.29 -2.24 23.63
N VAL A 65 5.60 -1.49 22.56
CA VAL A 65 6.12 -2.08 21.32
C VAL A 65 7.46 -2.79 21.59
N ARG A 66 8.35 -2.21 22.42
CA ARG A 66 9.61 -2.86 22.80
C ARG A 66 9.39 -4.13 23.62
N ARG A 67 8.41 -4.14 24.53
CA ARG A 67 8.02 -5.37 25.27
C ARG A 67 7.46 -6.43 24.33
N ALA A 68 6.60 -6.05 23.40
CA ALA A 68 6.07 -6.96 22.38
C ALA A 68 7.19 -7.52 21.48
N LEU A 69 8.17 -6.68 21.10
CA LEU A 69 9.34 -7.11 20.35
C LEU A 69 10.20 -8.12 21.13
N SER A 70 10.37 -7.93 22.44
CA SER A 70 11.12 -8.89 23.27
C SER A 70 10.43 -10.25 23.40
N ALA A 71 9.12 -10.31 23.15
CA ALA A 71 8.35 -11.55 23.14
C ALA A 71 8.18 -12.14 21.73
N ALA A 72 8.60 -11.44 20.69
CA ALA A 72 8.46 -11.85 19.30
C ALA A 72 9.67 -12.69 18.83
N ASP A 73 9.40 -13.65 17.96
CA ASP A 73 10.44 -14.46 17.32
C ASP A 73 10.95 -13.84 16.00
N VAL A 74 10.18 -12.92 15.41
CA VAL A 74 10.48 -12.22 14.15
C VAL A 74 9.85 -10.83 14.17
N LEU A 75 10.58 -9.81 13.72
CA LEU A 75 10.05 -8.48 13.45
C LEU A 75 9.76 -8.35 11.96
N VAL A 76 8.50 -8.11 11.59
CA VAL A 76 8.06 -7.97 10.19
C VAL A 76 7.65 -6.52 9.91
N PHE A 77 8.30 -5.90 8.95
CA PHE A 77 7.87 -4.62 8.37
C PHE A 77 6.85 -4.92 7.29
N GLY A 78 5.60 -4.54 7.55
CA GLY A 78 4.42 -5.02 6.83
C GLY A 78 4.00 -4.20 5.63
N GLY A 79 4.92 -3.86 4.73
CA GLY A 79 4.61 -3.12 3.50
C GLY A 79 4.63 -1.60 3.66
N GLY A 80 4.29 -0.91 2.58
CA GLY A 80 4.38 0.55 2.52
C GLY A 80 5.81 1.07 2.44
N SER A 81 5.99 2.37 2.59
CA SER A 81 7.32 3.03 2.63
C SER A 81 7.58 3.54 4.04
N LEU A 82 7.95 2.64 4.96
CA LEU A 82 8.13 2.98 6.36
C LEU A 82 9.46 3.71 6.62
N LEU A 83 10.50 3.38 5.86
CA LEU A 83 11.81 4.05 5.92
C LEU A 83 11.88 5.19 4.90
N GLN A 84 11.31 6.33 5.26
CA GLN A 84 11.25 7.54 4.44
C GLN A 84 11.30 8.79 5.34
N ASP A 85 11.62 9.96 4.80
CA ASP A 85 11.72 11.22 5.54
C ASP A 85 10.80 12.34 5.01
N SER A 86 9.90 12.03 4.07
CA SER A 86 8.96 13.01 3.51
C SER A 86 7.82 13.36 4.47
N THR A 87 7.44 12.47 5.39
CA THR A 87 6.39 12.73 6.38
C THR A 87 6.96 13.16 7.73
N SER A 88 7.93 12.44 8.28
CA SER A 88 8.52 12.74 9.58
C SER A 88 9.84 12.00 9.82
N LEU A 89 10.86 12.75 10.19
CA LEU A 89 12.11 12.16 10.68
C LEU A 89 11.90 11.33 11.96
N ARG A 90 10.93 11.72 12.81
CA ARG A 90 10.59 10.97 14.02
C ARG A 90 10.10 9.57 13.69
N SER A 91 9.32 9.41 12.61
CA SER A 91 8.86 8.09 12.14
C SER A 91 10.03 7.22 11.70
N LEU A 92 10.98 7.79 10.93
CA LEU A 92 12.19 7.07 10.52
C LEU A 92 13.02 6.61 11.74
N VAL A 93 13.21 7.48 12.74
CA VAL A 93 13.94 7.15 13.99
C VAL A 93 13.19 6.06 14.78
N TYR A 94 11.87 6.12 14.86
CA TYR A 94 11.07 5.10 15.52
C TYR A 94 11.35 3.71 14.93
N TYR A 95 11.26 3.55 13.61
CA TYR A 95 11.55 2.28 12.95
C TYR A 95 13.02 1.86 13.06
N ALA A 96 13.95 2.84 13.05
CA ALA A 96 15.36 2.57 13.28
C ALA A 96 15.61 1.94 14.65
N VAL A 97 14.98 2.47 15.70
CA VAL A 97 15.09 1.93 17.08
C VAL A 97 14.60 0.48 17.13
N LEU A 98 13.49 0.17 16.45
CA LEU A 98 12.97 -1.21 16.43
C LEU A 98 13.91 -2.19 15.71
N ILE A 99 14.50 -1.79 14.58
CA ILE A 99 15.47 -2.62 13.86
C ILE A 99 16.71 -2.90 14.72
N VAL A 100 17.28 -1.85 15.31
CA VAL A 100 18.46 -1.98 16.18
C VAL A 100 18.16 -2.86 17.39
N GLN A 101 17.03 -2.65 18.07
CA GLN A 101 16.63 -3.46 19.20
C GLN A 101 16.44 -4.92 18.80
N ALA A 102 15.74 -5.21 17.70
CA ALA A 102 15.57 -6.57 17.20
C ALA A 102 16.94 -7.26 17.02
N ARG A 103 17.89 -6.58 16.37
CA ARG A 103 19.24 -7.13 16.18
C ARG A 103 19.98 -7.39 17.47
N LEU A 104 19.91 -6.47 18.45
CA LEU A 104 20.54 -6.64 19.77
C LEU A 104 19.96 -7.83 20.56
N GLN A 105 18.70 -8.19 20.31
CA GLN A 105 18.02 -9.33 20.92
C GLN A 105 18.17 -10.63 20.12
N GLY A 106 18.83 -10.59 18.95
CA GLY A 106 18.91 -11.73 18.06
C GLY A 106 17.62 -12.02 17.28
N THR A 107 16.62 -11.12 17.32
CA THR A 107 15.35 -11.25 16.61
C THR A 107 15.55 -10.88 15.12
N PRO A 108 15.27 -11.79 14.17
CA PRO A 108 15.34 -11.50 12.74
C PRO A 108 14.38 -10.37 12.33
N VAL A 109 14.83 -9.56 11.34
CA VAL A 109 14.04 -8.46 10.77
C VAL A 109 13.72 -8.79 9.32
N LEU A 110 12.44 -8.79 8.97
CA LEU A 110 11.95 -9.03 7.61
C LEU A 110 11.32 -7.79 7.03
N PHE A 111 11.67 -7.46 5.80
CA PHE A 111 11.00 -6.45 4.98
C PHE A 111 10.09 -7.14 3.98
N TRP A 112 8.78 -7.08 4.25
CA TRP A 112 7.75 -7.66 3.39
C TRP A 112 7.11 -6.56 2.55
N GLY A 113 7.29 -6.60 1.22
CA GLY A 113 6.68 -5.63 0.31
C GLY A 113 7.07 -4.18 0.61
N GLN A 114 8.30 -3.96 1.12
CA GLN A 114 8.73 -2.62 1.49
C GLN A 114 9.06 -1.77 0.27
N GLY A 115 8.51 -0.54 0.27
CA GLY A 115 9.05 0.58 -0.46
C GLY A 115 10.16 1.25 0.34
N LEU A 116 11.16 1.81 -0.31
CA LEU A 116 12.23 2.55 0.32
C LEU A 116 12.28 3.99 -0.17
N GLY A 117 12.23 4.92 0.79
CA GLY A 117 12.24 6.35 0.50
C GLY A 117 10.84 6.94 0.20
N PRO A 118 10.77 8.23 -0.22
CA PRO A 118 11.94 9.07 -0.52
C PRO A 118 12.79 9.40 0.70
N LEU A 119 14.11 9.60 0.46
CA LEU A 119 15.10 10.02 1.45
C LEU A 119 15.77 11.30 0.97
N HIS A 120 15.21 12.44 1.37
CA HIS A 120 15.68 13.76 0.92
C HIS A 120 16.94 14.20 1.64
N HIS A 121 17.05 13.90 2.95
CA HIS A 121 18.14 14.34 3.78
C HIS A 121 19.34 13.37 3.76
N ARG A 122 20.57 13.91 3.71
CA ARG A 122 21.80 13.10 3.79
C ARG A 122 21.88 12.27 5.09
N ARG A 123 21.39 12.83 6.21
CA ARG A 123 21.33 12.14 7.51
C ARG A 123 20.40 10.93 7.47
N SER A 124 19.24 11.05 6.82
CA SER A 124 18.31 9.95 6.63
C SER A 124 18.91 8.82 5.79
N ARG A 125 19.59 9.17 4.69
CA ARG A 125 20.31 8.19 3.85
C ARG A 125 21.40 7.48 4.62
N TRP A 126 22.20 8.23 5.39
CA TRP A 126 23.23 7.65 6.24
C TRP A 126 22.65 6.70 7.29
N LEU A 127 21.57 7.10 7.98
CA LEU A 127 20.89 6.24 8.96
C LEU A 127 20.39 4.96 8.30
N VAL A 128 19.64 5.06 7.19
CA VAL A 128 19.11 3.89 6.49
C VAL A 128 20.21 2.97 5.99
N ALA A 129 21.32 3.52 5.46
CA ALA A 129 22.47 2.72 5.05
C ALA A 129 23.07 1.88 6.20
N ARG A 130 22.98 2.36 7.46
CA ARG A 130 23.42 1.61 8.65
C ARG A 130 22.41 0.56 9.12
N LEU A 131 21.14 0.74 8.77
CA LEU A 131 20.04 -0.19 9.15
C LEU A 131 19.91 -1.36 8.17
N LEU A 132 20.09 -1.12 6.86
CA LEU A 132 19.88 -2.14 5.83
C LEU A 132 20.70 -3.43 6.04
N PRO A 133 21.97 -3.41 6.48
CA PRO A 133 22.71 -4.63 6.80
C PRO A 133 22.13 -5.42 8.00
N LEU A 134 21.32 -4.78 8.84
CA LEU A 134 20.68 -5.41 9.99
C LEU A 134 19.41 -6.20 9.61
N VAL A 135 18.89 -6.00 8.41
CA VAL A 135 17.69 -6.69 7.89
C VAL A 135 18.07 -8.09 7.43
N SER A 136 17.41 -9.10 7.99
CA SER A 136 17.71 -10.51 7.74
C SER A 136 17.28 -10.96 6.36
N ALA A 137 16.11 -10.53 5.88
CA ALA A 137 15.64 -10.77 4.52
C ALA A 137 14.67 -9.67 4.08
N ALA A 138 14.62 -9.42 2.79
CA ALA A 138 13.72 -8.42 2.21
C ALA A 138 13.07 -8.93 0.92
N ALA A 139 11.84 -8.48 0.67
CA ALA A 139 11.20 -8.52 -0.64
C ALA A 139 10.70 -7.12 -0.94
N TRP A 140 11.25 -6.51 -1.99
CA TRP A 140 10.99 -5.12 -2.33
C TRP A 140 9.71 -4.99 -3.17
N ARG A 141 8.92 -3.97 -2.88
CA ARG A 141 7.68 -3.68 -3.59
C ARG A 141 7.91 -3.30 -5.05
N ASP A 142 9.02 -2.63 -5.34
CA ASP A 142 9.31 -2.05 -6.65
C ASP A 142 10.82 -1.96 -6.92
N GLN A 143 11.18 -1.84 -8.20
CA GLN A 143 12.56 -1.75 -8.64
C GLN A 143 13.29 -0.47 -8.15
N PRO A 144 12.66 0.72 -8.09
CA PRO A 144 13.28 1.89 -7.48
C PRO A 144 13.73 1.67 -6.03
N SER A 145 12.89 1.03 -5.20
CA SER A 145 13.21 0.69 -3.80
C SER A 145 14.39 -0.26 -3.70
N ALA A 146 14.42 -1.32 -4.48
CA ALA A 146 15.55 -2.26 -4.53
C ALA A 146 16.84 -1.58 -5.01
N THR A 147 16.74 -0.71 -6.00
CA THR A 147 17.89 0.06 -6.52
C THR A 147 18.44 1.02 -5.46
N LEU A 148 17.55 1.74 -4.75
CA LEU A 148 17.96 2.63 -3.66
C LEU A 148 18.61 1.83 -2.51
N ALA A 149 18.03 0.68 -2.14
CA ALA A 149 18.59 -0.20 -1.11
C ALA A 149 20.02 -0.64 -1.46
N ARG A 150 20.27 -1.08 -2.69
CA ARG A 150 21.61 -1.44 -3.16
C ARG A 150 22.60 -0.27 -3.11
N ARG A 151 22.16 0.93 -3.53
CA ARG A 151 22.99 2.16 -3.44
C ARG A 151 23.33 2.52 -1.99
N LEU A 152 22.51 2.12 -1.04
CA LEU A 152 22.72 2.34 0.39
C LEU A 152 23.41 1.15 1.09
N GLY A 153 23.94 0.19 0.33
CA GLY A 153 24.79 -0.90 0.86
C GLY A 153 24.07 -2.22 1.14
N ARG A 154 22.79 -2.37 0.72
CA ARG A 154 22.14 -3.69 0.78
C ARG A 154 22.72 -4.61 -0.29
N PRO A 155 23.12 -5.86 0.05
CA PRO A 155 23.55 -6.84 -0.95
C PRO A 155 22.52 -7.07 -2.06
N ALA A 156 22.98 -7.48 -3.24
CA ALA A 156 22.08 -7.92 -4.30
C ALA A 156 21.48 -9.30 -3.96
N GLY A 157 20.33 -9.60 -4.57
CA GLY A 157 19.69 -10.92 -4.43
C GLY A 157 18.31 -10.89 -3.76
N ASP A 158 17.95 -9.79 -3.08
CA ASP A 158 16.58 -9.67 -2.58
C ASP A 158 15.58 -9.66 -3.76
N PRO A 159 14.46 -10.41 -3.70
CA PRO A 159 13.44 -10.41 -4.73
C PRO A 159 12.75 -9.06 -4.84
N VAL A 160 12.37 -8.71 -6.07
CA VAL A 160 11.60 -7.51 -6.41
C VAL A 160 10.26 -7.92 -7.00
N GLY A 161 9.20 -7.55 -6.31
CA GLY A 161 7.83 -7.87 -6.70
C GLY A 161 7.08 -6.72 -7.37
N ALA A 162 5.77 -6.75 -7.13
CA ALA A 162 4.84 -5.66 -7.27
C ALA A 162 4.26 -5.34 -5.89
N ASP A 163 3.45 -4.30 -5.76
CA ASP A 163 2.80 -3.97 -4.48
C ASP A 163 2.04 -5.19 -3.93
N PRO A 164 2.21 -5.57 -2.65
CA PRO A 164 1.55 -6.75 -2.09
C PRO A 164 0.02 -6.72 -2.20
N VAL A 165 -0.59 -5.54 -2.26
CA VAL A 165 -2.06 -5.38 -2.40
C VAL A 165 -2.60 -6.02 -3.69
N TRP A 166 -1.76 -6.25 -4.71
CA TRP A 166 -2.16 -7.04 -5.89
C TRP A 166 -2.61 -8.46 -5.56
N THR A 167 -2.17 -9.01 -4.42
CA THR A 167 -2.60 -10.36 -3.96
C THR A 167 -3.82 -10.32 -3.04
N ALA A 168 -4.31 -9.13 -2.66
CA ALA A 168 -5.49 -9.02 -1.80
C ALA A 168 -6.70 -9.69 -2.44
N PRO A 169 -7.52 -10.42 -1.68
CA PRO A 169 -8.83 -10.87 -2.15
C PRO A 169 -9.64 -9.67 -2.64
N ALA A 170 -10.26 -9.78 -3.81
CA ALA A 170 -11.10 -8.74 -4.36
C ALA A 170 -12.29 -9.36 -5.11
N PRO A 171 -13.49 -8.77 -5.00
CA PRO A 171 -14.64 -9.19 -5.78
C PRO A 171 -14.38 -8.91 -7.27
N GLU A 172 -15.04 -9.66 -8.13
CA GLU A 172 -15.05 -9.36 -9.57
C GLU A 172 -15.87 -8.11 -9.86
N TRP A 173 -15.42 -7.36 -10.85
CA TRP A 173 -16.12 -6.17 -11.32
C TRP A 173 -17.51 -6.50 -11.88
N ARG A 174 -18.49 -5.71 -11.48
CA ARG A 174 -19.90 -5.79 -11.91
C ARG A 174 -20.48 -4.40 -12.16
N GLY A 175 -19.60 -3.43 -12.41
CA GLY A 175 -19.94 -2.01 -12.41
C GLY A 175 -20.39 -1.46 -13.76
N SER A 176 -20.74 -2.28 -14.76
CA SER A 176 -21.30 -1.76 -16.00
C SER A 176 -22.58 -0.98 -15.71
N GLY A 177 -22.66 0.26 -16.19
CA GLY A 177 -23.76 1.16 -15.85
C GLY A 177 -23.59 1.87 -14.51
N GLY A 178 -22.55 1.54 -13.72
CA GLY A 178 -22.32 2.08 -12.38
C GLY A 178 -21.78 3.52 -12.33
N PRO A 179 -21.57 4.06 -11.14
CA PRO A 179 -21.14 5.44 -10.92
C PRO A 179 -19.70 5.68 -11.34
N ILE A 180 -19.34 6.96 -11.53
CA ILE A 180 -17.95 7.42 -11.57
C ILE A 180 -17.47 7.62 -10.13
N VAL A 181 -16.42 6.91 -9.73
CA VAL A 181 -15.90 6.94 -8.35
C VAL A 181 -14.60 7.74 -8.30
N LEU A 182 -14.54 8.74 -7.42
CA LEU A 182 -13.41 9.63 -7.20
C LEU A 182 -12.68 9.24 -5.91
N ALA A 183 -11.47 8.70 -6.02
CA ALA A 183 -10.59 8.43 -4.89
C ALA A 183 -9.44 9.45 -4.88
N TRP A 184 -9.79 10.72 -4.62
CA TRP A 184 -8.87 11.86 -4.69
C TRP A 184 -8.38 12.27 -3.30
N ARG A 185 -7.34 13.08 -3.31
CA ARG A 185 -6.72 13.64 -2.10
C ARG A 185 -6.31 15.09 -2.34
N PRO A 186 -6.19 15.91 -1.29
CA PRO A 186 -5.55 17.22 -1.41
C PRO A 186 -4.13 17.10 -1.96
N THR A 187 -3.78 17.99 -2.90
CA THR A 187 -2.42 18.09 -3.45
C THR A 187 -2.06 19.54 -3.73
N PRO A 188 -0.82 19.97 -3.43
CA PRO A 188 -0.37 21.32 -3.75
C PRO A 188 -0.05 21.51 -5.24
N LEU A 189 -0.10 20.45 -6.05
CA LEU A 189 0.15 20.54 -7.50
C LEU A 189 -1.01 21.17 -8.27
N LEU A 190 -2.20 21.25 -7.67
CA LEU A 190 -3.38 21.83 -8.29
C LEU A 190 -3.77 23.11 -7.55
N ASP A 191 -3.79 24.20 -8.27
CA ASP A 191 -4.44 25.44 -7.84
C ASP A 191 -5.97 25.37 -8.03
N ALA A 192 -6.69 26.44 -7.69
CA ALA A 192 -8.14 26.50 -7.81
C ALA A 192 -8.62 26.22 -9.25
N ARG A 193 -7.87 26.69 -10.27
CA ARG A 193 -8.20 26.45 -11.68
C ARG A 193 -7.99 25.00 -12.08
N GLY A 194 -6.89 24.37 -11.62
CA GLY A 194 -6.62 22.96 -11.87
C GLY A 194 -7.69 22.05 -11.27
N TRP A 195 -8.11 22.33 -10.03
CA TRP A 195 -9.23 21.62 -9.41
C TRP A 195 -10.54 21.81 -10.17
N GLN A 196 -10.86 23.04 -10.58
CA GLN A 196 -12.07 23.31 -11.35
C GLN A 196 -12.06 22.55 -12.67
N THR A 197 -10.92 22.52 -13.38
CA THR A 197 -10.78 21.75 -14.63
C THR A 197 -11.09 20.27 -14.44
N LEU A 198 -10.60 19.66 -13.32
CA LEU A 198 -10.91 18.26 -13.01
C LEU A 198 -12.40 18.05 -12.71
N LEU A 199 -13.01 18.95 -11.93
CA LEU A 199 -14.43 18.88 -11.59
C LEU A 199 -15.32 19.04 -12.83
N ASP A 200 -15.02 19.99 -13.69
CA ASP A 200 -15.76 20.24 -14.94
C ASP A 200 -15.65 19.05 -15.91
N ALA A 201 -14.48 18.42 -16.01
CA ALA A 201 -14.29 17.23 -16.82
C ALA A 201 -15.11 16.04 -16.28
N VAL A 202 -15.15 15.84 -14.96
CA VAL A 202 -15.98 14.79 -14.33
C VAL A 202 -17.47 15.08 -14.52
N GLU A 203 -17.91 16.32 -14.29
CA GLU A 203 -19.31 16.73 -14.48
C GLU A 203 -19.75 16.50 -15.94
N THR A 204 -18.93 16.93 -16.90
CA THR A 204 -19.20 16.73 -18.33
C THR A 204 -19.34 15.25 -18.66
N LEU A 205 -18.39 14.42 -18.22
CA LEU A 205 -18.42 12.99 -18.46
C LEU A 205 -19.65 12.33 -17.81
N ALA A 206 -19.98 12.74 -16.59
CA ALA A 206 -21.12 12.20 -15.83
C ALA A 206 -22.46 12.53 -16.52
N VAL A 207 -22.62 13.77 -16.98
CA VAL A 207 -23.83 14.21 -17.72
C VAL A 207 -23.93 13.49 -19.07
N GLU A 208 -22.86 13.42 -19.84
CA GLU A 208 -22.84 12.72 -21.14
C GLU A 208 -23.22 11.24 -21.00
N ALA A 209 -22.73 10.59 -19.94
CA ALA A 209 -22.95 9.16 -19.72
C ALA A 209 -24.19 8.84 -18.88
N GLY A 210 -24.86 9.84 -18.31
CA GLY A 210 -25.99 9.66 -17.40
C GLY A 210 -25.59 8.93 -16.11
N ARG A 211 -24.43 9.28 -15.51
CA ARG A 211 -23.88 8.58 -14.34
C ARG A 211 -23.89 9.44 -13.07
N GLU A 212 -24.12 8.79 -11.95
CA GLU A 212 -23.84 9.37 -10.63
C GLU A 212 -22.33 9.49 -10.42
N VAL A 213 -21.90 10.52 -9.68
CA VAL A 213 -20.50 10.67 -9.23
C VAL A 213 -20.44 10.50 -7.72
N LEU A 214 -19.49 9.68 -7.25
CA LEU A 214 -19.29 9.36 -5.84
C LEU A 214 -17.89 9.72 -5.38
N TRP A 215 -17.79 10.38 -4.24
CA TRP A 215 -16.52 10.53 -3.53
C TRP A 215 -16.26 9.31 -2.63
N LEU A 216 -15.06 8.72 -2.75
CA LEU A 216 -14.60 7.59 -1.95
C LEU A 216 -13.34 7.98 -1.19
N PRO A 217 -13.43 8.44 0.07
CA PRO A 217 -12.26 8.80 0.86
C PRO A 217 -11.46 7.55 1.22
N PHE A 218 -10.18 7.54 0.84
CA PHE A 218 -9.25 6.45 1.14
C PHE A 218 -8.42 6.70 2.40
N HIS A 219 -8.35 7.95 2.83
CA HIS A 219 -7.74 8.36 4.10
C HIS A 219 -8.70 9.28 4.83
N GLY A 220 -9.27 8.76 5.93
CA GLY A 220 -10.36 9.43 6.63
C GLY A 220 -10.07 10.86 7.05
N ASP A 221 -8.86 11.15 7.54
CA ASP A 221 -8.49 12.49 8.03
C ASP A 221 -8.08 13.46 6.92
N GLN A 222 -7.62 12.95 5.77
CA GLN A 222 -7.11 13.80 4.69
C GLN A 222 -8.13 14.04 3.58
N ASP A 223 -8.92 13.02 3.24
CA ASP A 223 -9.76 13.06 2.04
C ASP A 223 -11.19 13.50 2.32
N ARG A 224 -11.66 13.32 3.57
CA ARG A 224 -13.06 13.54 3.94
C ARG A 224 -13.54 14.95 3.70
N GLU A 225 -12.68 15.94 3.92
CA GLU A 225 -13.04 17.36 3.79
C GLU A 225 -12.88 17.91 2.36
N LEU A 226 -12.17 17.18 1.49
CA LEU A 226 -11.87 17.64 0.15
C LEU A 226 -13.11 17.99 -0.68
N PRO A 227 -14.19 17.18 -0.72
CA PRO A 227 -15.40 17.53 -1.46
C PRO A 227 -16.00 18.87 -1.04
N ALA A 228 -16.08 19.12 0.27
CA ALA A 228 -16.61 20.37 0.81
C ALA A 228 -15.69 21.56 0.48
N GLN A 229 -14.36 21.39 0.59
CA GLN A 229 -13.38 22.43 0.24
C GLN A 229 -13.46 22.82 -1.25
N LEU A 230 -13.82 21.86 -2.12
CA LEU A 230 -13.99 22.08 -3.55
C LEU A 230 -15.42 22.52 -3.93
N GLY A 231 -16.32 22.71 -2.97
CA GLY A 231 -17.73 23.05 -3.24
C GLY A 231 -18.50 21.97 -4.01
N SER A 232 -18.03 20.71 -3.95
CA SER A 232 -18.67 19.61 -4.67
C SER A 232 -20.01 19.22 -4.05
N ARG A 233 -21.02 19.03 -4.89
CA ARG A 233 -22.36 18.51 -4.52
C ARG A 233 -22.49 16.99 -4.59
N TRP A 234 -21.48 16.29 -5.11
CA TRP A 234 -21.54 14.85 -5.28
C TRP A 234 -21.44 14.13 -3.93
N ARG A 235 -22.17 13.04 -3.82
CA ARG A 235 -22.30 12.28 -2.58
C ARG A 235 -20.96 11.64 -2.19
N GLN A 236 -20.61 11.77 -0.92
CA GLN A 236 -19.50 11.04 -0.32
C GLN A 236 -20.03 9.72 0.28
N VAL A 237 -19.37 8.61 -0.06
CA VAL A 237 -19.70 7.30 0.46
C VAL A 237 -18.85 6.98 1.68
N PRO A 238 -19.44 6.65 2.83
CA PRO A 238 -18.68 6.16 3.98
C PRO A 238 -17.90 4.89 3.61
N CYS A 239 -16.62 4.87 3.91
CA CYS A 239 -15.75 3.76 3.59
C CYS A 239 -14.87 3.39 4.80
N PRO A 240 -15.44 2.74 5.83
CA PRO A 240 -14.73 2.45 7.06
C PRO A 240 -13.76 1.26 6.94
N THR A 241 -13.93 0.39 5.95
CA THR A 241 -13.14 -0.83 5.77
C THR A 241 -12.69 -1.04 4.32
N VAL A 242 -11.66 -1.84 4.13
CA VAL A 242 -11.18 -2.24 2.79
C VAL A 242 -12.27 -2.98 2.00
N GLU A 243 -13.09 -3.81 2.64
CA GLU A 243 -14.19 -4.54 1.99
C GLU A 243 -15.27 -3.58 1.48
N ALA A 244 -15.61 -2.54 2.28
CA ALA A 244 -16.54 -1.51 1.85
C ALA A 244 -15.99 -0.75 0.63
N ALA A 245 -14.69 -0.43 0.62
CA ALA A 245 -14.04 0.19 -0.52
C ALA A 245 -14.07 -0.71 -1.76
N LEU A 246 -13.72 -1.98 -1.61
CA LEU A 246 -13.75 -2.96 -2.69
C LEU A 246 -15.14 -3.11 -3.30
N THR A 247 -16.19 -3.08 -2.48
CA THR A 247 -17.59 -3.13 -2.95
C THR A 247 -17.92 -1.93 -3.84
N GLN A 248 -17.52 -0.72 -3.44
CA GLN A 248 -17.73 0.49 -4.24
C GLN A 248 -16.92 0.45 -5.54
N LEU A 249 -15.65 0.05 -5.46
CA LEU A 249 -14.75 -0.03 -6.61
C LEU A 249 -15.22 -1.10 -7.62
N ALA A 250 -15.66 -2.27 -7.16
CA ALA A 250 -16.17 -3.32 -8.03
C ALA A 250 -17.51 -2.96 -8.70
N GLY A 251 -18.27 -2.05 -8.11
CA GLY A 251 -19.52 -1.52 -8.66
C GLY A 251 -19.36 -0.26 -9.51
N ALA A 252 -18.15 0.25 -9.70
CA ALA A 252 -17.90 1.49 -10.42
C ALA A 252 -17.90 1.29 -11.94
N GLY A 253 -18.55 2.17 -12.68
CA GLY A 253 -18.43 2.27 -14.16
C GLY A 253 -17.12 2.89 -14.61
N LEU A 254 -16.50 3.69 -13.72
CA LEU A 254 -15.15 4.26 -13.89
C LEU A 254 -14.60 4.70 -12.54
N VAL A 255 -13.32 4.43 -12.29
CA VAL A 255 -12.60 4.91 -11.11
C VAL A 255 -11.53 5.91 -11.52
N LEU A 256 -11.59 7.12 -10.98
CA LEU A 256 -10.59 8.16 -11.16
C LEU A 256 -9.79 8.29 -9.85
N ALA A 257 -8.55 7.82 -9.85
CA ALA A 257 -7.79 7.65 -8.61
C ALA A 257 -6.52 8.50 -8.55
N MET A 258 -6.38 9.30 -7.47
CA MET A 258 -5.11 9.86 -7.01
C MET A 258 -4.44 8.94 -5.98
N ARG A 259 -5.22 8.23 -5.19
CA ARG A 259 -4.72 7.32 -4.15
C ARG A 259 -4.20 6.03 -4.78
N LEU A 260 -2.92 5.72 -4.52
CA LEU A 260 -2.24 4.53 -5.06
C LEU A 260 -3.03 3.23 -4.82
N HIS A 261 -3.41 2.98 -3.57
CA HIS A 261 -4.08 1.73 -3.24
C HIS A 261 -5.54 1.70 -3.71
N ALA A 262 -6.20 2.86 -3.87
CA ALA A 262 -7.49 2.91 -4.54
C ALA A 262 -7.38 2.48 -6.01
N LEU A 263 -6.34 2.96 -6.71
CA LEU A 263 -6.04 2.55 -8.08
C LEU A 263 -5.77 1.05 -8.17
N ILE A 264 -4.87 0.53 -7.31
CA ILE A 264 -4.51 -0.89 -7.30
C ILE A 264 -5.74 -1.77 -7.03
N LEU A 265 -6.54 -1.43 -6.02
CA LEU A 265 -7.73 -2.20 -5.65
C LEU A 265 -8.82 -2.14 -6.72
N ALA A 266 -9.03 -0.98 -7.36
CA ALA A 266 -9.97 -0.84 -8.47
C ALA A 266 -9.58 -1.73 -9.66
N ILE A 267 -8.32 -1.64 -10.09
CA ILE A 267 -7.80 -2.49 -11.18
C ILE A 267 -7.83 -3.96 -10.76
N ARG A 268 -7.53 -4.29 -9.51
CA ARG A 268 -7.58 -5.66 -8.97
C ARG A 268 -8.98 -6.27 -9.04
N CYS A 269 -10.03 -5.47 -8.87
CA CYS A 269 -11.41 -5.89 -9.12
C CYS A 269 -11.70 -6.07 -10.63
N GLY A 270 -10.89 -5.51 -11.51
CA GLY A 270 -11.19 -5.41 -12.94
C GLY A 270 -11.99 -4.15 -13.31
N ALA A 271 -12.13 -3.19 -12.40
CA ALA A 271 -12.86 -1.96 -12.67
C ALA A 271 -12.11 -1.05 -13.68
N PRO A 272 -12.85 -0.40 -14.60
CA PRO A 272 -12.30 0.66 -15.45
C PRO A 272 -11.63 1.72 -14.58
N SER A 273 -10.39 2.10 -14.89
CA SER A 273 -9.65 3.01 -14.02
C SER A 273 -8.78 3.97 -14.81
N ALA A 274 -8.64 5.21 -14.33
CA ALA A 274 -7.62 6.15 -14.76
C ALA A 274 -6.92 6.75 -13.54
N ALA A 275 -5.61 6.95 -13.66
CA ALA A 275 -4.78 7.53 -12.62
C ALA A 275 -4.61 9.04 -12.81
N LEU A 276 -4.60 9.77 -11.69
CA LEU A 276 -4.20 11.17 -11.59
C LEU A 276 -2.95 11.22 -10.71
N ALA A 277 -1.77 11.27 -11.34
CA ALA A 277 -0.50 11.11 -10.64
C ALA A 277 -0.01 12.43 -10.05
N TYR A 278 -0.01 12.49 -8.73
CA TYR A 278 0.62 13.56 -7.95
C TYR A 278 1.99 13.13 -7.40
N ASP A 279 2.36 11.87 -7.56
CA ASP A 279 3.54 11.22 -7.00
C ASP A 279 4.01 10.12 -7.96
N PRO A 280 5.32 9.94 -8.19
CA PRO A 280 5.86 8.94 -9.11
C PRO A 280 5.40 7.49 -8.86
N LYS A 281 5.04 7.15 -7.61
CA LYS A 281 4.51 5.80 -7.31
C LYS A 281 3.16 5.52 -7.95
N VAL A 282 2.32 6.56 -8.16
CA VAL A 282 1.01 6.42 -8.82
C VAL A 282 1.21 6.21 -10.32
N SER A 283 2.11 6.99 -10.95
CA SER A 283 2.48 6.79 -12.36
C SER A 283 3.05 5.41 -12.60
N ALA A 284 3.99 4.97 -11.75
CA ALA A 284 4.61 3.65 -11.87
C ALA A 284 3.59 2.49 -11.73
N ALA A 285 2.60 2.63 -10.85
CA ALA A 285 1.53 1.64 -10.70
C ALA A 285 0.59 1.64 -11.92
N ALA A 286 0.23 2.82 -12.43
CA ALA A 286 -0.59 2.96 -13.62
C ALA A 286 0.10 2.35 -14.86
N ASP A 287 1.37 2.65 -15.08
CA ASP A 287 2.18 2.11 -16.17
C ASP A 287 2.28 0.59 -16.10
N ALA A 288 2.59 0.05 -14.91
CA ALA A 288 2.66 -1.38 -14.70
C ALA A 288 1.34 -2.09 -15.02
N ALA A 289 0.22 -1.47 -14.68
CA ALA A 289 -1.12 -1.99 -14.93
C ALA A 289 -1.64 -1.70 -16.35
N GLY A 290 -0.96 -0.86 -17.14
CA GLY A 290 -1.46 -0.39 -18.43
C GLY A 290 -2.70 0.50 -18.30
N CYS A 291 -2.81 1.24 -17.22
CA CYS A 291 -3.89 2.16 -16.91
C CYS A 291 -3.53 3.57 -17.40
N PRO A 292 -4.44 4.31 -18.08
CA PRO A 292 -4.20 5.70 -18.43
C PRO A 292 -3.85 6.55 -17.20
N CYS A 293 -2.85 7.43 -17.37
CA CYS A 293 -2.31 8.23 -16.28
C CYS A 293 -2.13 9.69 -16.72
N THR A 294 -2.71 10.62 -15.99
CA THR A 294 -2.49 12.06 -16.13
C THR A 294 -1.50 12.54 -15.07
N ASP A 295 -0.37 13.11 -15.48
CA ASP A 295 0.61 13.71 -14.57
C ASP A 295 0.13 15.10 -14.14
N LEU A 296 -0.13 15.26 -12.84
CA LEU A 296 -0.59 16.52 -12.24
C LEU A 296 0.51 17.57 -12.06
N GLN A 297 1.79 17.23 -12.36
CA GLN A 297 2.84 18.26 -12.46
C GLN A 297 2.63 19.18 -13.67
N GLN A 298 1.88 18.71 -14.64
CA GLN A 298 1.39 19.50 -15.77
C GLN A 298 -0.09 19.81 -15.56
N THR A 299 -0.50 21.07 -15.77
CA THR A 299 -1.91 21.43 -15.65
C THR A 299 -2.71 20.69 -16.72
N PRO A 300 -3.60 19.77 -16.35
CA PRO A 300 -4.39 19.04 -17.35
C PRO A 300 -5.41 19.95 -18.02
N THR A 301 -5.68 19.69 -19.29
CA THR A 301 -6.80 20.32 -19.99
C THR A 301 -8.03 19.41 -19.94
N MET A 302 -9.21 20.01 -19.93
CA MET A 302 -10.48 19.27 -19.92
C MET A 302 -10.58 18.32 -21.12
N GLU A 303 -10.14 18.76 -22.29
CA GLU A 303 -10.15 17.97 -23.52
C GLU A 303 -9.29 16.69 -23.39
N CYS A 304 -8.05 16.82 -22.91
CA CYS A 304 -7.17 15.68 -22.68
C CYS A 304 -7.76 14.68 -21.66
N LEU A 305 -8.37 15.18 -20.58
CA LEU A 305 -9.02 14.35 -19.56
C LEU A 305 -10.18 13.56 -20.17
N LEU A 306 -11.10 14.23 -20.86
CA LEU A 306 -12.26 13.60 -21.48
C LEU A 306 -11.85 12.60 -22.58
N GLN A 307 -10.85 12.95 -23.39
CA GLN A 307 -10.31 12.04 -24.41
C GLN A 307 -9.73 10.76 -23.77
N SER A 308 -9.10 10.89 -22.59
CA SER A 308 -8.54 9.76 -21.85
C SER A 308 -9.62 8.91 -21.16
N TRP A 309 -10.67 9.54 -20.60
CA TRP A 309 -11.62 8.86 -19.72
C TRP A 309 -12.84 8.26 -20.45
N ARG A 310 -13.37 8.92 -21.49
CA ARG A 310 -14.55 8.43 -22.25
C ARG A 310 -14.40 6.98 -22.74
N PRO A 311 -13.25 6.57 -23.33
CA PRO A 311 -13.09 5.19 -23.81
C PRO A 311 -13.03 4.13 -22.71
N LEU A 312 -12.88 4.54 -21.46
CA LEU A 312 -12.76 3.62 -20.33
C LEU A 312 -14.11 3.25 -19.72
N LEU A 313 -15.13 4.09 -19.89
CA LEU A 313 -16.46 3.84 -19.31
C LEU A 313 -16.93 2.43 -19.63
N ASP A 314 -17.28 1.68 -18.56
CA ASP A 314 -17.79 0.31 -18.63
C ASP A 314 -16.85 -0.71 -19.33
N ARG A 315 -15.59 -0.35 -19.54
CA ARG A 315 -14.60 -1.23 -20.16
C ARG A 315 -13.78 -1.94 -19.10
N PRO A 316 -13.91 -3.26 -18.92
CA PRO A 316 -13.16 -4.01 -17.90
C PRO A 316 -11.66 -3.77 -18.02
N GLY A 317 -10.98 -3.77 -16.87
CA GLY A 317 -9.52 -3.67 -16.78
C GLY A 317 -8.79 -4.86 -17.43
N PRO A 318 -7.49 -4.72 -17.73
CA PRO A 318 -6.69 -5.70 -18.48
C PRO A 318 -6.35 -6.94 -17.61
N ALA A 319 -7.13 -8.02 -17.74
CA ALA A 319 -7.00 -9.24 -16.93
C ALA A 319 -5.60 -9.86 -16.95
N GLU A 320 -4.93 -9.88 -18.11
CA GLU A 320 -3.55 -10.43 -18.22
C GLU A 320 -2.52 -9.62 -17.41
N ARG A 321 -2.67 -8.30 -17.40
CA ARG A 321 -1.81 -7.42 -16.61
C ARG A 321 -2.03 -7.61 -15.11
N ILE A 322 -3.28 -7.78 -14.70
CA ILE A 322 -3.64 -8.09 -13.32
C ILE A 322 -2.97 -9.41 -12.89
N ALA A 323 -3.11 -10.47 -13.68
CA ALA A 323 -2.49 -11.77 -13.40
C ALA A 323 -0.95 -11.67 -13.33
N THR A 324 -0.33 -10.91 -14.22
CA THR A 324 1.13 -10.66 -14.21
C THR A 324 1.57 -9.97 -12.92
N LEU A 325 0.85 -8.93 -12.48
CA LEU A 325 1.18 -8.19 -11.26
C LEU A 325 0.96 -9.02 -10.00
N GLN A 326 -0.08 -9.87 -10.00
CA GLN A 326 -0.29 -10.85 -8.93
C GLN A 326 0.86 -11.86 -8.85
N GLY A 327 1.30 -12.41 -9.99
CA GLY A 327 2.45 -13.30 -10.06
C GLY A 327 3.73 -12.65 -9.54
N ARG A 328 3.98 -11.38 -9.90
CA ARG A 328 5.11 -10.62 -9.37
C ARG A 328 5.01 -10.37 -7.87
N ALA A 329 3.82 -10.11 -7.34
CA ALA A 329 3.60 -9.87 -5.92
C ALA A 329 3.73 -11.17 -5.07
N ALA A 330 3.70 -12.35 -5.68
CA ALA A 330 3.82 -13.64 -4.99
C ALA A 330 5.13 -13.79 -4.21
N VAL A 331 6.22 -13.13 -4.63
CA VAL A 331 7.52 -13.18 -3.94
C VAL A 331 7.44 -12.76 -2.47
N HIS A 332 6.46 -11.95 -2.11
CA HIS A 332 6.25 -11.52 -0.73
C HIS A 332 5.70 -12.67 0.13
N ARG A 333 4.81 -13.48 -0.44
CA ARG A 333 4.31 -14.71 0.19
C ARG A 333 5.43 -15.73 0.35
N ASP A 334 6.27 -15.90 -0.67
CA ASP A 334 7.37 -16.84 -0.64
C ASP A 334 8.37 -16.50 0.47
N LEU A 335 8.65 -15.20 0.69
CA LEU A 335 9.44 -14.72 1.82
C LEU A 335 8.82 -15.17 3.16
N LEU A 336 7.52 -15.00 3.35
CA LEU A 336 6.84 -15.40 4.59
C LEU A 336 6.85 -16.93 4.76
N LEU A 337 6.60 -17.68 3.71
CA LEU A 337 6.62 -19.14 3.74
C LEU A 337 8.01 -19.66 4.11
N ALA A 338 9.07 -19.09 3.55
CA ALA A 338 10.45 -19.48 3.87
C ALA A 338 10.79 -19.27 5.35
N TRP A 339 10.18 -18.28 6.01
CA TRP A 339 10.47 -17.95 7.40
C TRP A 339 9.52 -18.63 8.41
N PHE A 340 8.28 -18.86 8.07
CA PHE A 340 7.24 -19.31 9.00
C PHE A 340 6.75 -20.73 8.76
N SER A 341 7.03 -21.35 7.58
CA SER A 341 6.73 -22.76 7.37
C SER A 341 7.76 -23.65 8.08
N PRO A 342 7.36 -24.83 8.58
CA PRO A 342 8.32 -25.79 9.09
C PRO A 342 9.28 -26.19 7.95
N PRO A 343 10.58 -26.45 8.23
CA PRO A 343 11.49 -26.96 7.23
C PRO A 343 10.91 -28.25 6.65
N THR A 344 10.77 -28.28 5.32
CA THR A 344 10.45 -29.51 4.61
C THR A 344 11.51 -30.55 4.96
N ALA A 345 11.11 -31.73 5.41
CA ALA A 345 12.03 -32.81 5.74
C ALA A 345 12.87 -33.15 4.49
N GLY A 346 14.10 -32.60 4.41
CA GLY A 346 14.99 -32.80 3.26
C GLY A 346 15.97 -31.65 2.95
N ALA A 347 15.68 -30.42 3.37
CA ALA A 347 16.59 -29.28 3.14
C ALA A 347 17.21 -28.81 4.47
N ARG A 348 18.28 -29.47 4.91
CA ARG A 348 19.20 -28.86 5.89
C ARG A 348 19.99 -27.77 5.15
N VAL A 349 19.55 -26.53 5.20
CA VAL A 349 20.41 -25.39 4.92
C VAL A 349 21.17 -25.12 6.23
N ASP A 350 22.44 -25.46 6.21
CA ASP A 350 23.38 -25.20 7.32
C ASP A 350 23.55 -23.67 7.45
N PRO A 351 23.18 -23.04 8.58
CA PRO A 351 23.31 -21.60 8.74
C PRO A 351 24.76 -21.13 9.01
N ALA A 352 25.74 -22.02 8.92
CA ALA A 352 27.15 -21.76 9.29
C ALA A 352 28.11 -21.60 8.10
N ALA A 353 27.65 -21.64 6.85
CA ALA A 353 28.52 -21.39 5.69
C ALA A 353 28.37 -19.94 5.22
N GLY A 354 29.04 -19.04 5.90
CA GLY A 354 29.44 -17.73 5.38
C GLY A 354 30.90 -17.79 4.99
N PRO A 355 31.31 -17.13 3.89
CA PRO A 355 32.71 -16.87 3.58
C PRO A 355 33.31 -15.86 4.54
#